data_0e3e1dea5df3971f68ac5cf985124352
#
_entry.id   0e3e1dea5df3971f68ac5cf985124352
#
_cell.length_a   1.000
_cell.length_b   1.000
_cell.length_c   1.000
_cell.angle_alpha   90.00
_cell.angle_beta   90.00
_cell.angle_gamma   90.00
#
_symmetry.space_group_name_H-M   'P 1'
#
loop_
_entity.id
_entity.type
_entity.pdbx_description
1 polymer ?
#
loop_
_entity_poly.entity_id
_entity_poly.type
_entity_poly.pdbx_seq_one_letter_code
_entity_poly.pdbx_strand_id
1 'polypeptide(L)'
;DVAISRILGRVDASVTNERVTSGVERLDTMLGGGYYRGATVLITGFPGTAKTTLSGAFAQGACDRGERTLFVSFDSDGAEVVRNLSSVNIQLQRHIDSGLLRMSSSRAISGSAETYLARIKAMGKEHGARCLVIDPVSTLAKTGNESTAHSVAERLIDWSKANGVTLVCTSLLNEMFSDNEGASPLHISTLADTWIHLNYLVQAGERNRGVSIIKSRGTAHSNQVRELILSDGGVTLADIYSAGGEVLMGTMRWEKESAERVAAEVDEVSGQLKRVRLDAEEAELEVRVKSLQTELVAKQVEKALLTRTTDSRERELARGRTRMGELRGADVTVSGIK
;
A
#
# COMPACT_ATOMS: atom_id res chain seq x y z
N ASP A 1 7.89 -44.53 -21.64
CA ASP A 1 8.51 -43.45 -20.90
C ASP A 1 7.49 -42.54 -20.12
N VAL A 2 6.22 -42.53 -20.49
CA VAL A 2 5.16 -41.79 -19.79
C VAL A 2 4.80 -42.38 -18.43
N ALA A 3 4.92 -43.68 -18.28
CA ALA A 3 4.62 -44.40 -17.02
C ALA A 3 5.73 -44.24 -15.96
N ILE A 4 6.99 -44.06 -16.39
CA ILE A 4 8.15 -43.99 -15.50
C ILE A 4 8.20 -42.62 -14.73
N SER A 5 7.64 -41.58 -15.31
CA SER A 5 7.57 -40.25 -14.66
C SER A 5 6.64 -40.23 -13.41
N ARG A 6 5.72 -41.20 -13.29
CA ARG A 6 4.83 -41.35 -12.11
C ARG A 6 5.45 -42.17 -10.97
N ILE A 7 6.51 -42.93 -11.27
CA ILE A 7 7.14 -43.89 -10.35
C ILE A 7 8.38 -43.32 -9.66
N LEU A 8 9.04 -42.36 -10.29
CA LEU A 8 10.13 -41.61 -9.64
C LEU A 8 9.52 -40.59 -8.65
N GLY A 9 9.49 -41.06 -7.40
CA GLY A 9 8.95 -40.34 -6.27
C GLY A 9 9.35 -38.86 -6.26
N ARG A 10 8.52 -38.05 -5.64
CA ARG A 10 8.80 -36.67 -5.31
C ARG A 10 10.27 -36.53 -4.91
N VAL A 11 11.06 -35.95 -5.81
CA VAL A 11 12.35 -35.42 -5.39
C VAL A 11 12.02 -34.39 -4.35
N ASP A 12 12.53 -34.54 -3.13
CA ASP A 12 12.41 -33.54 -2.07
C ASP A 12 13.04 -32.24 -2.60
N ALA A 13 12.25 -31.45 -3.32
CA ALA A 13 12.59 -30.08 -3.58
C ALA A 13 12.65 -29.41 -2.21
N SER A 14 13.84 -29.04 -1.75
CA SER A 14 14.02 -28.37 -0.48
C SER A 14 13.09 -27.14 -0.44
N VAL A 15 12.07 -27.23 0.40
CA VAL A 15 11.15 -26.10 0.63
C VAL A 15 12.00 -24.95 1.15
N THR A 16 12.13 -23.90 0.36
CA THR A 16 12.88 -22.72 0.73
C THR A 16 11.93 -21.58 1.12
N ASN A 17 12.33 -20.78 2.09
CA ASN A 17 11.64 -19.55 2.46
C ASN A 17 12.09 -18.34 1.64
N GLU A 18 12.97 -18.56 0.63
CA GLU A 18 13.43 -17.50 -0.24
C GLU A 18 12.27 -16.87 -1.00
N ARG A 19 12.23 -15.54 -1.00
CA ARG A 19 11.26 -14.75 -1.78
C ARG A 19 11.92 -14.15 -3.00
N VAL A 20 11.19 -14.12 -4.08
CA VAL A 20 11.60 -13.50 -5.35
C VAL A 20 10.58 -12.44 -5.73
N THR A 21 11.06 -11.29 -6.19
CA THR A 21 10.17 -10.18 -6.59
C THR A 21 9.28 -10.58 -7.75
N SER A 22 8.06 -10.07 -7.75
CA SER A 22 7.14 -10.09 -8.90
C SER A 22 7.56 -9.13 -10.02
N GLY A 23 8.53 -8.25 -9.77
CA GLY A 23 8.89 -7.12 -10.64
C GLY A 23 8.02 -5.87 -10.42
N VAL A 24 7.07 -5.91 -9.47
CA VAL A 24 6.21 -4.79 -9.09
C VAL A 24 6.24 -4.65 -7.57
N GLU A 25 6.94 -3.67 -7.05
CA GLU A 25 7.23 -3.48 -5.62
C GLU A 25 5.97 -3.51 -4.73
N ARG A 26 4.92 -2.82 -5.16
CA ARG A 26 3.67 -2.79 -4.40
C ARG A 26 2.91 -4.12 -4.43
N LEU A 27 3.08 -4.93 -5.49
CA LEU A 27 2.55 -6.29 -5.51
C LEU A 27 3.35 -7.19 -4.56
N ASP A 28 4.67 -7.00 -4.50
CA ASP A 28 5.51 -7.73 -3.54
C ASP A 28 5.10 -7.42 -2.10
N THR A 29 4.77 -6.16 -1.79
CA THR A 29 4.23 -5.76 -0.48
C THR A 29 2.93 -6.48 -0.16
N MET A 30 1.99 -6.58 -1.12
CA MET A 30 0.73 -7.31 -0.94
C MET A 30 0.95 -8.81 -0.71
N LEU A 31 2.05 -9.37 -1.22
CA LEU A 31 2.45 -10.78 -1.10
C LEU A 31 3.38 -11.04 0.09
N GLY A 32 3.69 -10.05 0.91
CA GLY A 32 4.62 -10.20 2.03
C GLY A 32 6.06 -10.47 1.59
N GLY A 33 6.49 -9.83 0.49
CA GLY A 33 7.87 -9.89 -0.03
C GLY A 33 8.04 -10.60 -1.39
N GLY A 34 6.95 -10.78 -2.14
CA GLY A 34 6.98 -11.43 -3.46
C GLY A 34 6.62 -12.90 -3.45
N TYR A 35 6.98 -13.63 -4.51
CA TYR A 35 6.67 -15.06 -4.65
C TYR A 35 7.68 -15.93 -3.88
N TYR A 36 7.27 -17.11 -3.46
CA TYR A 36 8.23 -18.10 -2.99
C TYR A 36 9.05 -18.67 -4.17
N ARG A 37 10.33 -18.93 -3.92
CA ARG A 37 11.20 -19.64 -4.88
C ARG A 37 10.63 -21.00 -5.21
N GLY A 38 10.56 -21.35 -6.51
CA GLY A 38 9.98 -22.61 -6.97
C GLY A 38 8.46 -22.70 -6.90
N ALA A 39 7.77 -21.61 -6.51
CA ALA A 39 6.31 -21.56 -6.52
C ALA A 39 5.75 -21.45 -7.93
N THR A 40 4.52 -21.88 -8.08
CA THR A 40 3.68 -21.66 -9.27
C THR A 40 2.73 -20.53 -9.05
N VAL A 41 2.84 -19.50 -9.88
CA VAL A 41 1.96 -18.31 -9.88
C VAL A 41 1.03 -18.37 -11.08
N LEU A 42 -0.25 -18.24 -10.84
CA LEU A 42 -1.29 -18.14 -11.86
C LEU A 42 -1.81 -16.69 -11.90
N ILE A 43 -1.80 -16.08 -13.09
CA ILE A 43 -2.38 -14.76 -13.34
C ILE A 43 -3.57 -14.93 -14.29
N THR A 44 -4.77 -14.68 -13.80
CA THR A 44 -6.01 -14.79 -14.59
C THR A 44 -6.60 -13.43 -14.91
N GLY A 45 -7.40 -13.35 -15.94
CA GLY A 45 -8.14 -12.13 -16.30
C GLY A 45 -8.58 -12.10 -17.76
N PHE A 46 -9.44 -11.14 -18.08
CA PHE A 46 -9.91 -10.90 -19.44
C PHE A 46 -8.79 -10.39 -20.37
N PRO A 47 -8.97 -10.45 -21.69
CA PRO A 47 -8.05 -9.80 -22.62
C PRO A 47 -7.83 -8.32 -22.29
N GLY A 48 -6.58 -7.86 -22.39
CA GLY A 48 -6.23 -6.44 -22.13
C GLY A 48 -6.08 -6.03 -20.66
N THR A 49 -6.28 -6.94 -19.70
CA THR A 49 -6.11 -6.64 -18.25
C THR A 49 -4.66 -6.55 -17.80
N ALA A 50 -3.66 -6.67 -18.68
CA ALA A 50 -2.23 -6.56 -18.42
C ALA A 50 -1.55 -7.83 -17.83
N LYS A 51 -2.06 -9.03 -18.13
CA LYS A 51 -1.44 -10.31 -17.71
C LYS A 51 -0.01 -10.44 -18.23
N THR A 52 0.19 -10.25 -19.53
CA THR A 52 1.52 -10.26 -20.19
C THR A 52 2.44 -9.21 -19.57
N THR A 53 1.90 -8.06 -19.16
CA THR A 53 2.68 -6.99 -18.54
C THR A 53 3.23 -7.41 -17.19
N LEU A 54 2.42 -8.00 -16.32
CA LEU A 54 2.88 -8.52 -15.03
C LEU A 54 3.88 -9.67 -15.20
N SER A 55 3.67 -10.53 -16.20
CA SER A 55 4.61 -11.62 -16.53
C SER A 55 5.96 -11.08 -17.04
N GLY A 56 5.92 -10.00 -17.83
CA GLY A 56 7.11 -9.31 -18.32
C GLY A 56 7.88 -8.62 -17.19
N ALA A 57 7.16 -7.97 -16.26
CA ALA A 57 7.76 -7.37 -15.06
C ALA A 57 8.48 -8.43 -14.21
N PHE A 58 7.87 -9.60 -14.02
CA PHE A 58 8.50 -10.72 -13.33
C PHE A 58 9.76 -11.20 -14.06
N ALA A 59 9.67 -11.37 -15.39
CA ALA A 59 10.82 -11.81 -16.20
C ALA A 59 11.99 -10.82 -16.12
N GLN A 60 11.70 -9.52 -16.21
CA GLN A 60 12.70 -8.47 -16.03
C GLN A 60 13.31 -8.52 -14.63
N GLY A 61 12.49 -8.55 -13.57
CA GLY A 61 12.97 -8.62 -12.19
C GLY A 61 13.82 -9.85 -11.90
N ALA A 62 13.53 -11.00 -12.54
CA ALA A 62 14.35 -12.20 -12.46
C ALA A 62 15.72 -11.99 -13.13
N CYS A 63 15.73 -11.43 -14.35
CA CYS A 63 16.98 -11.16 -15.08
C CYS A 63 17.81 -10.06 -14.39
N ASP A 64 17.20 -9.04 -13.80
CA ASP A 64 17.91 -8.02 -13.02
C ASP A 64 18.64 -8.62 -11.80
N ARG A 65 18.17 -9.74 -11.26
CA ARG A 65 18.88 -10.53 -10.22
C ARG A 65 19.95 -11.47 -10.80
N GLY A 66 20.16 -11.46 -12.11
CA GLY A 66 21.11 -12.35 -12.79
C GLY A 66 20.57 -13.78 -13.02
N GLU A 67 19.26 -14.00 -12.91
CA GLU A 67 18.64 -15.30 -13.05
C GLU A 67 18.24 -15.56 -14.51
N ARG A 68 18.66 -16.72 -15.04
CA ARG A 68 18.25 -17.14 -16.38
C ARG A 68 16.75 -17.42 -16.41
N THR A 69 16.07 -16.76 -17.33
CA THR A 69 14.61 -16.81 -17.48
C THR A 69 14.24 -17.29 -18.87
N LEU A 70 13.30 -18.21 -18.96
CA LEU A 70 12.66 -18.62 -20.20
C LEU A 70 11.26 -18.03 -20.27
N PHE A 71 10.97 -17.26 -21.32
CA PHE A 71 9.63 -16.71 -21.60
C PHE A 71 9.05 -17.40 -22.84
N VAL A 72 7.95 -18.13 -22.65
CA VAL A 72 7.22 -18.81 -23.72
C VAL A 72 5.92 -18.07 -23.99
N SER A 73 5.80 -17.48 -25.17
CA SER A 73 4.59 -16.81 -25.66
C SER A 73 3.86 -17.69 -26.68
N PHE A 74 2.56 -17.88 -26.48
CA PHE A 74 1.71 -18.65 -27.40
C PHE A 74 0.79 -17.78 -28.26
N ASP A 75 0.50 -16.54 -27.83
CA ASP A 75 -0.44 -15.66 -28.54
C ASP A 75 0.26 -14.60 -29.39
N SER A 76 1.45 -14.13 -28.98
CA SER A 76 2.19 -13.07 -29.66
C SER A 76 3.61 -13.48 -30.00
N ASP A 77 4.17 -12.89 -31.07
CA ASP A 77 5.58 -13.04 -31.38
C ASP A 77 6.46 -12.41 -30.28
N GLY A 78 7.63 -12.99 -30.02
CA GLY A 78 8.54 -12.51 -28.99
C GLY A 78 8.96 -11.05 -29.20
N ALA A 79 9.21 -10.63 -30.45
CA ALA A 79 9.56 -9.25 -30.77
C ALA A 79 8.39 -8.27 -30.49
N GLU A 80 7.14 -8.70 -30.74
CA GLU A 80 5.96 -7.91 -30.40
C GLU A 80 5.80 -7.76 -28.88
N VAL A 81 6.01 -8.84 -28.13
CA VAL A 81 5.98 -8.81 -26.64
C VAL A 81 7.00 -7.82 -26.13
N VAL A 82 8.25 -7.90 -26.59
CA VAL A 82 9.34 -7.00 -26.17
C VAL A 82 9.01 -5.54 -26.48
N ARG A 83 8.55 -5.24 -27.69
CA ARG A 83 8.14 -3.89 -28.12
C ARG A 83 7.00 -3.36 -27.26
N ASN A 84 5.95 -4.17 -27.04
CA ASN A 84 4.77 -3.73 -26.31
C ASN A 84 5.08 -3.49 -24.82
N LEU A 85 5.96 -4.29 -24.23
CA LEU A 85 6.38 -4.13 -22.85
C LEU A 85 7.30 -2.92 -22.65
N SER A 86 8.08 -2.54 -23.66
CA SER A 86 8.92 -1.34 -23.59
C SER A 86 8.13 -0.06 -23.43
N SER A 87 6.87 0.00 -23.92
CA SER A 87 5.97 1.14 -23.76
C SER A 87 5.55 1.42 -22.31
N VAL A 88 5.74 0.46 -21.42
CA VAL A 88 5.47 0.56 -19.98
C VAL A 88 6.74 0.34 -19.17
N ASN A 89 7.87 0.76 -19.71
CA ASN A 89 9.20 0.71 -19.08
C ASN A 89 9.69 -0.69 -18.66
N ILE A 90 9.21 -1.76 -19.31
CA ILE A 90 9.74 -3.11 -19.13
C ILE A 90 10.72 -3.41 -20.27
N GLN A 91 12.03 -3.40 -19.99
CA GLN A 91 13.12 -3.41 -20.95
C GLN A 91 13.71 -4.81 -21.10
N LEU A 92 12.99 -5.71 -21.79
CA LEU A 92 13.41 -7.11 -21.94
C LEU A 92 14.57 -7.29 -22.94
N GLN A 93 14.74 -6.39 -23.92
CA GLN A 93 15.75 -6.53 -24.96
C GLN A 93 17.16 -6.66 -24.38
N ARG A 94 17.53 -5.83 -23.42
CA ARG A 94 18.83 -5.87 -22.74
C ARG A 94 19.15 -7.25 -22.13
N HIS A 95 18.13 -7.95 -21.65
CA HIS A 95 18.27 -9.27 -21.04
C HIS A 95 18.35 -10.40 -22.09
N ILE A 96 17.73 -10.19 -23.24
CA ILE A 96 17.93 -11.08 -24.42
C ILE A 96 19.36 -10.95 -24.91
N ASP A 97 19.86 -9.72 -25.07
CA ASP A 97 21.21 -9.44 -25.55
C ASP A 97 22.30 -9.98 -24.61
N SER A 98 22.04 -9.93 -23.28
CA SER A 98 22.96 -10.52 -22.29
C SER A 98 22.86 -12.04 -22.16
N GLY A 99 21.89 -12.68 -22.80
CA GLY A 99 21.66 -14.12 -22.70
C GLY A 99 21.01 -14.58 -21.40
N LEU A 100 20.51 -13.66 -20.55
CA LEU A 100 19.76 -14.00 -19.35
C LEU A 100 18.31 -14.35 -19.68
N LEU A 101 17.70 -13.68 -20.66
CA LEU A 101 16.34 -13.96 -21.11
C LEU A 101 16.36 -14.72 -22.43
N ARG A 102 15.75 -15.89 -22.47
CA ARG A 102 15.43 -16.60 -23.71
C ARG A 102 13.94 -16.46 -24.00
N MET A 103 13.63 -15.86 -25.16
CA MET A 103 12.24 -15.78 -25.66
C MET A 103 11.98 -16.94 -26.59
N SER A 104 10.79 -17.56 -26.44
CA SER A 104 10.29 -18.56 -27.41
C SER A 104 8.84 -18.23 -27.74
N SER A 105 8.56 -17.96 -28.99
CA SER A 105 7.19 -17.79 -29.48
C SER A 105 6.78 -18.96 -30.35
N SER A 106 5.58 -19.45 -30.16
CA SER A 106 5.01 -20.53 -30.96
C SER A 106 3.49 -20.44 -30.95
N ARG A 107 2.91 -20.19 -32.10
CA ARG A 107 1.46 -20.35 -32.25
C ARG A 107 1.09 -21.83 -32.08
N ALA A 108 0.22 -22.13 -31.12
CA ALA A 108 -0.17 -23.51 -30.74
C ALA A 108 -1.03 -24.22 -31.81
N ILE A 109 -0.78 -23.98 -33.11
CA ILE A 109 -1.57 -24.51 -34.22
C ILE A 109 -1.00 -25.85 -34.71
N SER A 110 0.28 -26.17 -34.44
CA SER A 110 1.03 -27.22 -35.13
C SER A 110 1.62 -28.31 -34.25
N GLY A 111 1.15 -28.51 -33.02
CA GLY A 111 1.63 -29.56 -32.14
C GLY A 111 0.66 -29.97 -31.05
N SER A 112 0.86 -31.15 -30.45
CA SER A 112 0.12 -31.59 -29.28
C SER A 112 0.63 -30.87 -28.02
N ALA A 113 -0.22 -30.77 -26.97
CA ALA A 113 0.19 -30.21 -25.66
C ALA A 113 1.43 -30.92 -25.10
N GLU A 114 1.55 -32.25 -25.32
CA GLU A 114 2.71 -33.05 -24.93
C GLU A 114 4.01 -32.64 -25.65
N THR A 115 3.92 -32.31 -26.93
CA THR A 115 5.08 -31.84 -27.72
C THR A 115 5.58 -30.49 -27.16
N TYR A 116 4.66 -29.60 -26.80
CA TYR A 116 5.01 -28.32 -26.16
C TYR A 116 5.65 -28.53 -24.80
N LEU A 117 5.10 -29.41 -23.95
CA LEU A 117 5.68 -29.75 -22.66
C LEU A 117 7.14 -30.26 -22.81
N ALA A 118 7.37 -31.21 -23.74
CA ALA A 118 8.70 -31.75 -23.99
C ALA A 118 9.69 -30.66 -24.44
N ARG A 119 9.24 -29.77 -25.33
CA ARG A 119 10.03 -28.64 -25.85
C ARG A 119 10.34 -27.61 -24.75
N ILE A 120 9.38 -27.24 -23.95
CA ILE A 120 9.57 -26.29 -22.83
C ILE A 120 10.58 -26.87 -21.83
N LYS A 121 10.44 -28.15 -21.44
CA LYS A 121 11.39 -28.83 -20.55
C LYS A 121 12.80 -28.87 -21.12
N ALA A 122 12.94 -29.17 -22.41
CA ALA A 122 14.26 -29.19 -23.09
C ALA A 122 14.90 -27.81 -23.11
N MET A 123 14.15 -26.77 -23.54
CA MET A 123 14.63 -25.38 -23.57
C MET A 123 14.97 -24.85 -22.16
N GLY A 124 14.15 -25.18 -21.16
CA GLY A 124 14.40 -24.78 -19.78
C GLY A 124 15.67 -25.37 -19.19
N LYS A 125 15.94 -26.66 -19.49
CA LYS A 125 17.19 -27.36 -19.10
C LYS A 125 18.39 -26.80 -19.83
N GLU A 126 18.30 -26.66 -21.15
CA GLU A 126 19.37 -26.13 -21.99
C GLU A 126 19.78 -24.71 -21.57
N HIS A 127 18.81 -23.86 -21.31
CA HIS A 127 19.04 -22.50 -20.87
C HIS A 127 19.47 -22.38 -19.38
N GLY A 128 19.28 -23.44 -18.60
CA GLY A 128 19.49 -23.41 -17.14
C GLY A 128 18.52 -22.45 -16.45
N ALA A 129 17.28 -22.42 -16.92
CA ALA A 129 16.27 -21.47 -16.44
C ALA A 129 15.93 -21.68 -14.96
N ARG A 130 15.98 -20.61 -14.17
CA ARG A 130 15.50 -20.55 -12.79
C ARG A 130 14.09 -19.96 -12.67
N CYS A 131 13.69 -19.23 -13.71
CA CYS A 131 12.36 -18.65 -13.84
C CYS A 131 11.77 -19.03 -15.21
N LEU A 132 10.48 -19.32 -15.22
CA LEU A 132 9.74 -19.71 -16.42
C LEU A 132 8.44 -18.91 -16.49
N VAL A 133 8.17 -18.31 -17.62
CA VAL A 133 6.91 -17.65 -17.94
C VAL A 133 6.22 -18.39 -19.07
N ILE A 134 4.93 -18.68 -18.92
CA ILE A 134 4.05 -19.26 -19.94
C ILE A 134 2.86 -18.32 -20.17
N ASP A 135 2.77 -17.73 -21.34
CA ASP A 135 1.78 -16.70 -21.66
C ASP A 135 1.07 -16.96 -23.02
N PRO A 136 -0.21 -17.41 -22.97
CA PRO A 136 -0.94 -17.98 -21.86
C PRO A 136 -0.89 -19.54 -21.86
N VAL A 137 -0.97 -20.11 -20.67
CA VAL A 137 -1.03 -21.58 -20.51
C VAL A 137 -2.37 -22.15 -21.01
N SER A 138 -3.43 -21.37 -21.00
CA SER A 138 -4.75 -21.77 -21.52
C SER A 138 -4.75 -22.16 -23.01
N THR A 139 -3.75 -21.73 -23.77
CA THR A 139 -3.57 -22.11 -25.16
C THR A 139 -3.28 -23.61 -25.33
N LEU A 140 -2.70 -24.26 -24.31
CA LEU A 140 -2.49 -25.71 -24.34
C LEU A 140 -3.81 -26.47 -24.40
N ALA A 141 -4.92 -25.91 -23.89
CA ALA A 141 -6.26 -26.50 -23.98
C ALA A 141 -6.81 -26.51 -25.41
N LYS A 142 -6.32 -25.62 -26.29
CA LYS A 142 -6.77 -25.55 -27.68
C LYS A 142 -6.14 -26.65 -28.57
N THR A 143 -5.12 -27.35 -28.05
CA THR A 143 -4.33 -28.34 -28.84
C THR A 143 -4.79 -29.79 -28.64
N GLY A 144 -5.92 -30.03 -27.98
CA GLY A 144 -6.44 -31.37 -27.71
C GLY A 144 -7.67 -31.34 -26.84
N ASN A 145 -7.94 -32.44 -26.13
CA ASN A 145 -9.03 -32.45 -25.16
C ASN A 145 -8.59 -31.78 -23.83
N GLU A 146 -9.52 -31.25 -23.10
CA GLU A 146 -9.31 -30.48 -21.86
C GLU A 146 -8.59 -31.30 -20.77
N SER A 147 -8.88 -32.62 -20.67
CA SER A 147 -8.24 -33.54 -19.72
C SER A 147 -6.74 -33.71 -20.02
N THR A 148 -6.36 -33.81 -21.30
CA THR A 148 -4.95 -33.90 -21.71
C THR A 148 -4.21 -32.61 -21.40
N ALA A 149 -4.81 -31.47 -21.68
CA ALA A 149 -4.22 -30.17 -21.41
C ALA A 149 -4.02 -29.92 -19.90
N HIS A 150 -4.98 -30.35 -19.09
CA HIS A 150 -4.85 -30.32 -17.62
C HIS A 150 -3.68 -31.17 -17.13
N SER A 151 -3.60 -32.44 -17.57
CA SER A 151 -2.48 -33.32 -17.21
C SER A 151 -1.12 -32.78 -17.66
N VAL A 152 -1.05 -32.10 -18.81
CA VAL A 152 0.16 -31.46 -19.29
C VAL A 152 0.55 -30.27 -18.39
N ALA A 153 -0.41 -29.47 -17.99
CA ALA A 153 -0.17 -28.36 -17.08
C ALA A 153 0.29 -28.84 -15.69
N GLU A 154 -0.32 -29.89 -15.13
CA GLU A 154 0.12 -30.54 -13.89
C GLU A 154 1.59 -31.00 -13.99
N ARG A 155 1.93 -31.70 -15.06
CA ARG A 155 3.28 -32.22 -15.29
C ARG A 155 4.31 -31.10 -15.52
N LEU A 156 3.91 -29.96 -16.05
CA LEU A 156 4.76 -28.77 -16.15
C LEU A 156 5.02 -28.16 -14.78
N ILE A 157 3.97 -28.05 -13.96
CA ILE A 157 4.06 -27.54 -12.57
C ILE A 157 4.96 -28.45 -11.73
N ASP A 158 4.75 -29.77 -11.78
CA ASP A 158 5.55 -30.74 -11.05
C ASP A 158 7.01 -30.71 -11.47
N TRP A 159 7.28 -30.60 -12.78
CA TRP A 159 8.64 -30.45 -13.30
C TRP A 159 9.29 -29.15 -12.81
N SER A 160 8.57 -28.04 -12.82
CA SER A 160 9.10 -26.74 -12.35
C SER A 160 9.45 -26.82 -10.87
N LYS A 161 8.57 -27.35 -10.04
CA LYS A 161 8.80 -27.56 -8.60
C LYS A 161 9.99 -28.48 -8.33
N ALA A 162 10.06 -29.62 -9.03
CA ALA A 162 11.17 -30.59 -8.87
C ALA A 162 12.54 -30.01 -9.25
N ASN A 163 12.59 -28.99 -10.11
CA ASN A 163 13.83 -28.34 -10.54
C ASN A 163 14.06 -26.96 -9.86
N GLY A 164 13.23 -26.57 -8.88
CA GLY A 164 13.34 -25.29 -8.18
C GLY A 164 13.09 -24.07 -9.10
N VAL A 165 12.37 -24.26 -10.20
CA VAL A 165 12.03 -23.22 -11.16
C VAL A 165 10.77 -22.49 -10.71
N THR A 166 10.84 -21.18 -10.52
CA THR A 166 9.66 -20.34 -10.26
C THR A 166 8.88 -20.16 -11.54
N LEU A 167 7.62 -20.61 -11.54
CA LEU A 167 6.76 -20.64 -12.73
C LEU A 167 5.67 -19.58 -12.64
N VAL A 168 5.57 -18.69 -13.62
CA VAL A 168 4.46 -17.76 -13.81
C VAL A 168 3.67 -18.18 -15.04
N CYS A 169 2.38 -18.47 -14.86
CA CYS A 169 1.45 -18.80 -15.93
C CYS A 169 0.38 -17.73 -16.04
N THR A 170 0.05 -17.28 -17.25
CA THR A 170 -1.16 -16.52 -17.48
C THR A 170 -2.28 -17.43 -18.02
N SER A 171 -3.53 -17.09 -17.74
CA SER A 171 -4.68 -17.76 -18.29
C SER A 171 -5.77 -16.78 -18.67
N LEU A 172 -6.39 -16.99 -19.81
CA LEU A 172 -7.59 -16.27 -20.22
C LEU A 172 -8.80 -16.81 -19.46
N LEU A 173 -9.66 -15.92 -19.00
CA LEU A 173 -11.00 -16.27 -18.53
C LEU A 173 -11.98 -16.13 -19.71
N ASN A 174 -12.86 -17.10 -19.87
CA ASN A 174 -13.96 -16.99 -20.81
C ASN A 174 -15.07 -16.12 -20.22
N GLU A 175 -15.72 -15.30 -21.03
CA GLU A 175 -16.83 -14.41 -20.65
C GLU A 175 -18.06 -15.14 -20.07
N MET A 176 -18.13 -16.48 -20.18
CA MET A 176 -19.22 -17.31 -19.67
C MET A 176 -19.17 -17.58 -18.16
N PHE A 177 -18.08 -17.25 -17.49
CA PHE A 177 -17.98 -17.42 -16.03
C PHE A 177 -18.19 -16.05 -15.38
N SER A 178 -19.39 -15.87 -14.82
CA SER A 178 -19.73 -14.68 -14.02
C SER A 178 -18.77 -14.50 -12.84
N ASP A 179 -18.63 -13.27 -12.39
CA ASP A 179 -17.66 -12.74 -11.41
C ASP A 179 -17.45 -13.51 -10.10
N ASN A 180 -18.23 -14.56 -9.82
CA ASN A 180 -18.24 -15.26 -8.54
C ASN A 180 -17.59 -16.65 -8.51
N GLU A 181 -17.23 -17.25 -9.64
CA GLU A 181 -16.57 -18.56 -9.65
C GLU A 181 -15.47 -18.62 -10.72
N GLY A 182 -14.32 -18.04 -10.41
CA GLY A 182 -13.15 -18.00 -11.25
C GLY A 182 -12.48 -19.36 -11.50
N ALA A 183 -13.18 -20.28 -12.17
CA ALA A 183 -12.55 -21.50 -12.65
C ALA A 183 -11.68 -21.19 -13.85
N SER A 184 -10.36 -21.32 -13.71
CA SER A 184 -9.45 -21.40 -14.85
C SER A 184 -9.87 -22.55 -15.76
N PRO A 185 -9.91 -22.40 -17.09
CA PRO A 185 -10.28 -23.46 -18.03
C PRO A 185 -9.54 -24.79 -17.84
N LEU A 186 -8.38 -24.74 -17.20
CA LEU A 186 -7.53 -25.92 -16.93
C LEU A 186 -7.50 -26.33 -15.44
N HIS A 187 -8.40 -25.83 -14.59
CA HIS A 187 -8.39 -26.08 -13.14
C HIS A 187 -7.03 -25.88 -12.46
N ILE A 188 -6.10 -25.13 -13.10
CA ILE A 188 -4.76 -24.87 -12.58
C ILE A 188 -4.81 -24.04 -11.28
N SER A 189 -5.91 -23.34 -11.04
CA SER A 189 -6.13 -22.56 -9.83
C SER A 189 -5.97 -23.38 -8.54
N THR A 190 -6.29 -24.68 -8.57
CA THR A 190 -6.11 -25.59 -7.43
C THR A 190 -4.66 -25.95 -7.21
N LEU A 191 -3.85 -26.04 -8.27
CA LEU A 191 -2.44 -26.44 -8.28
C LEU A 191 -1.50 -25.26 -8.00
N ALA A 192 -1.89 -24.05 -8.39
CA ALA A 192 -1.09 -22.86 -8.19
C ALA A 192 -0.89 -22.55 -6.70
N ASP A 193 0.31 -22.10 -6.33
CA ASP A 193 0.63 -21.67 -4.97
C ASP A 193 0.15 -20.23 -4.73
N THR A 194 0.27 -19.37 -5.74
CA THR A 194 -0.27 -18.01 -5.75
C THR A 194 -1.21 -17.83 -6.93
N TRP A 195 -2.35 -17.22 -6.69
CA TRP A 195 -3.32 -16.87 -7.72
C TRP A 195 -3.66 -15.39 -7.66
N ILE A 196 -3.34 -14.68 -8.74
CA ILE A 196 -3.60 -13.26 -8.95
C ILE A 196 -4.71 -13.15 -10.00
N HIS A 197 -5.72 -12.35 -9.70
CA HIS A 197 -6.83 -12.08 -10.60
C HIS A 197 -6.81 -10.62 -11.04
N LEU A 198 -6.93 -10.42 -12.36
CA LEU A 198 -7.02 -9.11 -13.00
C LEU A 198 -8.41 -8.93 -13.59
N ASN A 199 -9.08 -7.85 -13.23
CA ASN A 199 -10.39 -7.50 -13.74
C ASN A 199 -10.45 -6.06 -14.21
N TYR A 200 -11.54 -5.70 -14.87
CA TYR A 200 -11.89 -4.33 -15.14
C TYR A 200 -12.93 -3.86 -14.14
N LEU A 201 -12.71 -2.68 -13.59
CA LEU A 201 -13.67 -1.96 -12.77
C LEU A 201 -14.14 -0.74 -13.57
N VAL A 202 -15.43 -0.71 -13.88
CA VAL A 202 -16.04 0.39 -14.66
C VAL A 202 -16.74 1.30 -13.67
N GLN A 203 -16.27 2.53 -13.56
CA GLN A 203 -16.83 3.53 -12.67
C GLN A 203 -16.75 4.91 -13.31
N ALA A 204 -17.83 5.69 -13.22
CA ALA A 204 -17.92 7.05 -13.75
C ALA A 204 -17.48 7.21 -15.22
N GLY A 205 -17.70 6.20 -16.05
CA GLY A 205 -17.29 6.21 -17.46
C GLY A 205 -15.83 5.82 -17.72
N GLU A 206 -15.05 5.56 -16.68
CA GLU A 206 -13.69 5.06 -16.80
C GLU A 206 -13.64 3.54 -16.62
N ARG A 207 -12.67 2.91 -17.30
CA ARG A 207 -12.42 1.48 -17.23
C ARG A 207 -11.02 1.24 -16.66
N ASN A 208 -10.97 1.10 -15.35
CA ASN A 208 -9.73 0.90 -14.60
C ASN A 208 -9.43 -0.59 -14.42
N ARG A 209 -8.15 -0.94 -14.24
CA ARG A 209 -7.71 -2.33 -14.03
C ARG A 209 -7.56 -2.59 -12.54
N GLY A 210 -8.26 -3.61 -12.05
CA GLY A 210 -8.15 -4.10 -10.68
C GLY A 210 -7.20 -5.29 -10.59
N VAL A 211 -6.45 -5.39 -9.50
CA VAL A 211 -5.62 -6.53 -9.11
C VAL A 211 -6.09 -7.03 -7.75
N SER A 212 -6.35 -8.31 -7.64
CA SER A 212 -6.63 -8.98 -6.38
C SER A 212 -5.81 -10.26 -6.24
N ILE A 213 -5.43 -10.60 -5.01
CA ILE A 213 -4.78 -11.87 -4.68
C ILE A 213 -5.88 -12.79 -4.17
N ILE A 214 -6.24 -13.80 -4.96
CA ILE A 214 -7.27 -14.77 -4.58
C ILE A 214 -6.70 -15.80 -3.60
N LYS A 215 -5.44 -16.16 -3.78
CA LYS A 215 -4.75 -17.14 -2.96
C LYS A 215 -3.24 -16.92 -2.98
N SER A 216 -2.58 -17.09 -1.83
CA SER A 216 -1.13 -17.24 -1.74
C SER A 216 -0.79 -18.17 -0.58
N ARG A 217 -0.38 -19.40 -0.90
CA ARG A 217 -0.09 -20.43 0.09
C ARG A 217 1.11 -20.03 0.96
N GLY A 218 0.96 -20.18 2.27
CA GLY A 218 2.03 -19.86 3.22
C GLY A 218 2.32 -18.37 3.38
N THR A 219 1.45 -17.48 2.86
CA THR A 219 1.60 -16.03 2.97
C THR A 219 0.32 -15.40 3.52
N ALA A 220 0.45 -14.52 4.50
CA ALA A 220 -0.60 -13.60 4.90
C ALA A 220 -0.68 -12.48 3.84
N HIS A 221 -1.34 -12.76 2.73
CA HIS A 221 -1.49 -11.79 1.65
C HIS A 221 -2.60 -10.79 1.92
N SER A 222 -2.54 -9.63 1.26
CA SER A 222 -3.62 -8.65 1.28
C SER A 222 -4.86 -9.20 0.56
N ASN A 223 -6.03 -9.01 1.14
CA ASN A 223 -7.33 -9.30 0.51
C ASN A 223 -7.95 -8.09 -0.19
N GLN A 224 -7.22 -6.97 -0.24
CA GLN A 224 -7.69 -5.75 -0.89
C GLN A 224 -7.46 -5.81 -2.40
N VAL A 225 -8.43 -5.27 -3.14
CA VAL A 225 -8.23 -4.97 -4.56
C VAL A 225 -7.35 -3.72 -4.67
N ARG A 226 -6.46 -3.65 -5.65
CA ARG A 226 -5.62 -2.49 -5.98
C ARG A 226 -5.83 -2.10 -7.42
N GLU A 227 -5.67 -0.83 -7.73
CA GLU A 227 -5.67 -0.37 -9.11
C GLU A 227 -4.31 -0.62 -9.76
N LEU A 228 -4.29 -1.28 -10.92
CA LEU A 228 -3.09 -1.49 -11.73
C LEU A 228 -2.91 -0.34 -12.70
N ILE A 229 -1.89 0.45 -12.49
CA ILE A 229 -1.54 1.60 -13.31
C ILE A 229 -0.37 1.24 -14.24
N LEU A 230 -0.59 1.48 -15.52
CA LEU A 230 0.42 1.36 -16.57
C LEU A 230 0.76 2.76 -17.06
N SER A 231 2.02 3.12 -17.02
CA SER A 231 2.51 4.43 -17.46
C SER A 231 3.90 4.31 -18.09
N ASP A 232 4.37 5.38 -18.70
CA ASP A 232 5.76 5.47 -19.20
C ASP A 232 6.79 5.31 -18.07
N GLY A 233 6.40 5.58 -16.81
CA GLY A 233 7.21 5.33 -15.63
C GLY A 233 7.27 3.88 -15.19
N GLY A 234 6.46 3.01 -15.79
CA GLY A 234 6.40 1.57 -15.49
C GLY A 234 5.05 1.11 -14.98
N VAL A 235 5.07 -0.04 -14.32
CA VAL A 235 3.91 -0.72 -13.75
C VAL A 235 3.89 -0.52 -12.25
N THR A 236 2.79 -0.01 -11.72
CA THR A 236 2.62 0.14 -10.27
C THR A 236 1.19 -0.19 -9.85
N LEU A 237 0.99 -0.35 -8.55
CA LEU A 237 -0.33 -0.48 -7.95
C LEU A 237 -0.66 0.76 -7.14
N ALA A 238 -1.88 1.24 -7.26
CA ALA A 238 -2.39 2.32 -6.44
C ALA A 238 -3.38 1.79 -5.41
N ASP A 239 -3.41 2.44 -4.24
CA ASP A 239 -4.39 2.13 -3.23
C ASP A 239 -5.78 2.54 -3.73
N ILE A 240 -6.76 1.74 -3.38
CA ILE A 240 -8.15 2.09 -3.62
C ILE A 240 -8.59 3.02 -2.51
N TYR A 241 -9.18 4.13 -2.86
CA TYR A 241 -9.82 5.00 -1.90
C TYR A 241 -11.24 4.50 -1.61
N SER A 242 -11.54 4.19 -0.36
CA SER A 242 -12.89 3.79 0.07
C SER A 242 -13.54 4.93 0.84
N ALA A 243 -14.51 5.61 0.26
CA ALA A 243 -15.31 6.61 0.93
C ALA A 243 -16.77 6.17 0.97
N GLY A 244 -17.35 6.09 2.17
CA GLY A 244 -18.79 5.77 2.30
C GLY A 244 -19.22 4.39 1.81
N GLY A 245 -18.28 3.41 1.69
CA GLY A 245 -18.55 2.08 1.18
C GLY A 245 -18.38 1.92 -0.34
N GLU A 246 -18.06 2.99 -1.06
CA GLU A 246 -17.71 2.94 -2.48
C GLU A 246 -16.21 2.90 -2.68
N VAL A 247 -15.79 2.13 -3.69
CA VAL A 247 -14.40 2.00 -4.11
C VAL A 247 -14.14 3.02 -5.21
N LEU A 248 -13.30 4.02 -4.96
CA LEU A 248 -12.95 5.05 -5.93
C LEU A 248 -11.60 4.76 -6.57
N MET A 249 -11.54 4.86 -7.90
CA MET A 249 -10.34 4.67 -8.73
C MET A 249 -10.21 5.78 -9.77
N GLY A 250 -9.05 5.88 -10.43
CA GLY A 250 -8.82 6.81 -11.53
C GLY A 250 -9.04 8.26 -11.14
N THR A 251 -9.71 9.00 -12.00
CA THR A 251 -9.98 10.44 -11.84
C THR A 251 -10.79 10.75 -10.58
N MET A 252 -11.80 9.94 -10.24
CA MET A 252 -12.63 10.15 -9.05
C MET A 252 -11.82 10.04 -7.74
N ARG A 253 -10.88 9.11 -7.68
CA ARG A 253 -9.94 9.02 -6.55
C ARG A 253 -9.11 10.29 -6.44
N TRP A 254 -8.53 10.75 -7.56
CA TRP A 254 -7.69 11.95 -7.59
C TRP A 254 -8.46 13.21 -7.18
N GLU A 255 -9.70 13.36 -7.66
CA GLU A 255 -10.59 14.48 -7.28
C GLU A 255 -10.87 14.46 -5.77
N LYS A 256 -11.18 13.28 -5.22
CA LYS A 256 -11.47 13.15 -3.80
C LYS A 256 -10.24 13.41 -2.93
N GLU A 257 -9.09 12.81 -3.26
CA GLU A 257 -7.82 13.07 -2.56
C GLU A 257 -7.41 14.55 -2.64
N SER A 258 -7.67 15.20 -3.79
CA SER A 258 -7.40 16.62 -3.99
C SER A 258 -8.32 17.49 -3.13
N ALA A 259 -9.61 17.17 -3.08
CA ALA A 259 -10.59 17.88 -2.26
C ALA A 259 -10.27 17.75 -0.75
N GLU A 260 -9.89 16.56 -0.29
CA GLU A 260 -9.49 16.34 1.10
C GLU A 260 -8.20 17.09 1.48
N ARG A 261 -7.24 17.15 0.57
CA ARG A 261 -6.02 17.92 0.78
C ARG A 261 -6.30 19.40 0.95
N VAL A 262 -7.16 19.96 0.07
CA VAL A 262 -7.60 21.35 0.16
C VAL A 262 -8.37 21.60 1.46
N ALA A 263 -9.25 20.67 1.86
CA ALA A 263 -10.00 20.79 3.13
C ALA A 263 -9.05 20.78 4.34
N ALA A 264 -8.04 19.89 4.35
CA ALA A 264 -7.04 19.84 5.40
C ALA A 264 -6.20 21.13 5.50
N GLU A 265 -5.80 21.71 4.36
CA GLU A 265 -5.10 23.00 4.32
C GLU A 265 -5.96 24.14 4.88
N VAL A 266 -7.25 24.17 4.53
CA VAL A 266 -8.20 25.17 5.05
C VAL A 266 -8.37 25.01 6.57
N ASP A 267 -8.50 23.79 7.07
CA ASP A 267 -8.62 23.53 8.51
C ASP A 267 -7.34 23.92 9.27
N GLU A 268 -6.16 23.67 8.71
CA GLU A 268 -4.90 24.07 9.32
C GLU A 268 -4.75 25.59 9.38
N VAL A 269 -5.05 26.31 8.30
CA VAL A 269 -5.04 27.79 8.27
C VAL A 269 -6.05 28.38 9.25
N SER A 270 -7.27 27.80 9.30
CA SER A 270 -8.30 28.19 10.23
C SER A 270 -7.86 27.98 11.69
N GLY A 271 -7.21 26.84 11.97
CA GLY A 271 -6.61 26.55 13.29
C GLY A 271 -5.53 27.53 13.70
N GLN A 272 -4.64 27.89 12.77
CA GLN A 272 -3.58 28.89 13.00
C GLN A 272 -4.18 30.28 13.29
N LEU A 273 -5.15 30.71 12.49
CA LEU A 273 -5.84 31.98 12.69
C LEU A 273 -6.50 32.07 14.07
N LYS A 274 -7.16 30.99 14.49
CA LYS A 274 -7.80 30.89 15.81
C LYS A 274 -6.76 30.97 16.94
N ARG A 275 -5.59 30.36 16.80
CA ARG A 275 -4.50 30.48 17.79
C ARG A 275 -4.01 31.93 17.90
N VAL A 276 -3.69 32.55 16.77
CA VAL A 276 -3.24 33.96 16.77
C VAL A 276 -4.25 34.88 17.42
N ARG A 277 -5.56 34.65 17.19
CA ARG A 277 -6.61 35.43 17.84
C ARG A 277 -6.64 35.22 19.34
N LEU A 278 -6.54 33.97 19.80
CA LEU A 278 -6.53 33.65 21.25
C LEU A 278 -5.29 34.24 21.94
N ASP A 279 -4.13 34.17 21.30
CA ASP A 279 -2.88 34.77 21.82
C ASP A 279 -3.01 36.28 21.95
N ALA A 280 -3.67 36.95 21.00
CA ALA A 280 -3.93 38.38 21.06
C ALA A 280 -4.92 38.74 22.19
N GLU A 281 -5.99 37.96 22.36
CA GLU A 281 -6.96 38.13 23.45
C GLU A 281 -6.30 37.90 24.83
N GLU A 282 -5.41 36.92 24.93
CA GLU A 282 -4.65 36.64 26.17
C GLU A 282 -3.71 37.82 26.52
N ALA A 283 -2.97 38.33 25.53
CA ALA A 283 -2.11 39.49 25.74
C ALA A 283 -2.88 40.74 26.18
N GLU A 284 -4.07 41.00 25.61
CA GLU A 284 -4.94 42.11 26.04
C GLU A 284 -5.40 41.94 27.48
N LEU A 285 -5.79 40.71 27.87
CA LEU A 285 -6.21 40.41 29.25
C LEU A 285 -5.06 40.59 30.25
N GLU A 286 -3.82 40.15 29.87
CA GLU A 286 -2.63 40.35 30.72
C GLU A 286 -2.35 41.85 30.99
N VAL A 287 -2.43 42.68 29.96
CA VAL A 287 -2.29 44.14 30.09
C VAL A 287 -3.33 44.69 31.03
N ARG A 288 -4.57 44.26 30.89
CA ARG A 288 -5.69 44.70 31.75
C ARG A 288 -5.51 44.24 33.20
N VAL A 289 -5.08 43.01 33.43
CA VAL A 289 -4.74 42.51 34.79
C VAL A 289 -3.65 43.36 35.41
N LYS A 290 -2.59 43.67 34.68
CA LYS A 290 -1.50 44.50 35.19
C LYS A 290 -1.94 45.95 35.52
N SER A 291 -2.82 46.52 34.71
CA SER A 291 -3.44 47.83 34.97
C SER A 291 -4.25 47.80 36.26
N LEU A 292 -5.14 46.81 36.43
CA LEU A 292 -5.97 46.64 37.64
C LEU A 292 -5.12 46.38 38.89
N GLN A 293 -4.03 45.63 38.78
CA GLN A 293 -3.09 45.42 39.90
C GLN A 293 -2.45 46.74 40.33
N THR A 294 -2.06 47.58 39.39
CA THR A 294 -1.49 48.92 39.68
C THR A 294 -2.51 49.81 40.37
N GLU A 295 -3.75 49.79 39.88
CA GLU A 295 -4.85 50.54 40.47
C GLU A 295 -5.17 50.08 41.89
N LEU A 296 -5.16 48.77 42.13
CA LEU A 296 -5.33 48.18 43.43
C LEU A 296 -4.27 48.63 44.44
N VAL A 297 -2.99 48.62 44.03
CA VAL A 297 -1.90 49.10 44.86
C VAL A 297 -2.07 50.59 45.19
N ALA A 298 -2.43 51.41 44.19
CA ALA A 298 -2.70 52.83 44.43
C ALA A 298 -3.86 53.04 45.46
N LYS A 299 -4.94 52.25 45.35
CA LYS A 299 -6.07 52.30 46.32
C LYS A 299 -5.66 51.81 47.71
N GLN A 300 -4.80 50.82 47.81
CA GLN A 300 -4.24 50.36 49.08
C GLN A 300 -3.40 51.44 49.78
N VAL A 301 -2.55 52.15 49.00
CA VAL A 301 -1.76 53.27 49.53
C VAL A 301 -2.66 54.43 49.98
N GLU A 302 -3.67 54.78 49.17
CA GLU A 302 -4.69 55.80 49.56
C GLU A 302 -5.38 55.44 50.87
N LYS A 303 -5.84 54.21 51.00
CA LYS A 303 -6.46 53.69 52.23
C LYS A 303 -5.54 53.75 53.46
N ALA A 304 -4.26 53.35 53.27
CA ALA A 304 -3.25 53.41 54.35
C ALA A 304 -2.99 54.84 54.83
N LEU A 305 -2.96 55.80 53.88
CA LEU A 305 -2.80 57.24 54.20
C LEU A 305 -4.00 57.77 54.97
N LEU A 306 -5.22 57.43 54.55
CA LEU A 306 -6.45 57.84 55.26
C LEU A 306 -6.48 57.26 56.68
N THR A 307 -6.11 56.03 56.88
CA THR A 307 -6.01 55.42 58.20
C THR A 307 -4.99 56.12 59.08
N ARG A 308 -3.82 56.42 58.55
CA ARG A 308 -2.78 57.20 59.29
C ARG A 308 -3.25 58.60 59.70
N THR A 309 -3.93 59.28 58.80
CA THR A 309 -4.47 60.63 59.11
C THR A 309 -5.58 60.59 60.15
N THR A 310 -6.47 59.58 60.10
CA THR A 310 -7.47 59.39 61.12
C THR A 310 -6.86 59.06 62.47
N ASP A 311 -5.93 58.10 62.55
CA ASP A 311 -5.22 57.73 63.76
C ASP A 311 -4.44 58.94 64.40
N SER A 312 -3.79 59.74 63.54
CA SER A 312 -3.09 60.96 64.02
C SER A 312 -4.01 61.96 64.55
N ARG A 313 -5.18 62.18 63.94
CA ARG A 313 -6.21 63.12 64.41
C ARG A 313 -6.83 62.67 65.73
N GLU A 314 -7.10 61.36 65.87
CA GLU A 314 -7.56 60.79 67.12
C GLU A 314 -6.56 60.95 68.27
N ARG A 315 -5.27 60.71 68.01
CA ARG A 315 -4.16 60.92 68.96
C ARG A 315 -4.03 62.37 69.35
N GLU A 316 -4.12 63.31 68.39
CA GLU A 316 -4.10 64.74 68.70
C GLU A 316 -5.32 65.16 69.56
N LEU A 317 -6.52 64.68 69.21
CA LEU A 317 -7.74 64.91 70.00
C LEU A 317 -7.63 64.35 71.40
N ALA A 318 -7.07 63.10 71.51
CA ALA A 318 -6.83 62.50 72.86
C ALA A 318 -5.82 63.30 73.66
N ARG A 319 -4.70 63.73 73.06
CA ARG A 319 -3.72 64.64 73.77
C ARG A 319 -4.33 65.96 74.14
N GLY A 320 -5.15 66.55 73.26
CA GLY A 320 -5.85 67.81 73.58
C GLY A 320 -6.84 67.67 74.76
N ARG A 321 -7.59 66.54 74.83
CA ARG A 321 -8.46 66.23 75.94
C ARG A 321 -7.70 66.06 77.24
N THR A 322 -6.60 65.36 77.25
CA THR A 322 -5.70 65.17 78.42
C THR A 322 -5.17 66.53 78.94
N ARG A 323 -4.59 67.34 78.00
CA ARG A 323 -4.08 68.67 78.35
C ARG A 323 -5.14 69.65 78.87
N MET A 324 -6.34 69.59 78.29
CA MET A 324 -7.50 70.39 78.81
C MET A 324 -8.00 69.90 80.17
N GLY A 325 -7.90 68.60 80.44
CA GLY A 325 -8.19 68.02 81.76
C GLY A 325 -7.21 68.52 82.81
N GLU A 326 -5.91 68.52 82.51
CA GLU A 326 -4.86 69.07 83.38
C GLU A 326 -5.03 70.58 83.67
N LEU A 327 -5.32 71.36 82.62
CA LEU A 327 -5.50 72.83 82.74
C LEU A 327 -6.76 73.23 83.57
N ARG A 328 -7.77 72.36 83.61
CA ARG A 328 -9.01 72.63 84.36
C ARG A 328 -8.98 72.07 85.78
N GLY A 329 -7.86 71.55 86.24
CA GLY A 329 -7.73 70.99 87.56
C GLY A 329 -8.72 69.87 87.94
N ALA A 330 -9.10 69.15 86.92
CA ALA A 330 -9.92 67.98 87.13
C ALA A 330 -9.06 66.87 87.77
N ASP A 331 -9.35 66.50 88.97
CA ASP A 331 -8.66 65.37 89.67
C ASP A 331 -8.71 64.10 88.79
N VAL A 332 -7.57 63.63 88.53
CA VAL A 332 -7.48 62.31 87.89
C VAL A 332 -7.78 61.26 88.93
N THR A 333 -9.09 60.85 89.00
CA THR A 333 -9.41 59.68 89.81
C THR A 333 -8.70 58.47 89.31
N VAL A 334 -7.63 58.10 90.00
CA VAL A 334 -6.95 56.81 89.78
C VAL A 334 -7.89 55.72 90.27
N SER A 335 -8.71 55.17 89.40
CA SER A 335 -9.42 53.93 89.66
C SER A 335 -8.40 52.78 89.47
N GLY A 336 -7.75 52.48 90.57
CA GLY A 336 -6.94 51.25 90.69
C GLY A 336 -7.84 50.07 91.01
N ILE A 337 -7.35 48.94 90.54
CA ILE A 337 -7.44 47.59 91.11
C ILE A 337 -8.81 46.87 91.02
N LYS A 338 -9.00 45.95 90.11
CA LYS A 338 -8.92 44.50 90.35
C LYS A 338 -8.82 43.76 88.96
#